data_0fde6eecf7f99353c4430cb5030f1c26
#
_entry.id   0fde6eecf7f99353c4430cb5030f1c26
#
_cell.length_a   1.000
_cell.length_b   1.000
_cell.length_c   1.000
_cell.angle_alpha   90.00
_cell.angle_beta   90.00
_cell.angle_gamma   90.00
#
_symmetry.space_group_name_H-M   'P 1'
#
loop_
_entity.id
_entity.type
_entity.pdbx_description
1 polymer ?
#
loop_
_entity_poly.entity_id
_entity_poly.type
_entity_poly.pdbx_seq_one_letter_code
_entity_poly.pdbx_strand_id
1 'polypeptide(L)'
;MTEVAFHFNVPQFVPYACRLLRKAHQSGAKVTVVADPVQLSELDALLWTFSNADFLPHCTWQAPEHVRTRSPILLAPADAMASSHHHEVLLHWGGEMPPGGFESFSRLIELVGLDEG
;
A
#
# COMPACT_ATOMS: atom_id res chain seq x y z
N MET A 1 -3.72 14.43 -13.01
CA MET A 1 -2.40 14.70 -12.40
C MET A 1 -2.29 14.00 -11.07
N THR A 2 -1.17 13.37 -10.80
CA THR A 2 -0.98 12.61 -9.57
C THR A 2 -0.34 13.50 -8.51
N GLU A 3 -0.97 13.57 -7.35
CA GLU A 3 -0.39 14.27 -6.20
C GLU A 3 0.62 13.34 -5.54
N VAL A 4 1.84 13.83 -5.32
CA VAL A 4 2.91 13.01 -4.76
C VAL A 4 3.31 13.53 -3.39
N ALA A 5 3.36 12.63 -2.42
CA ALA A 5 3.80 12.94 -1.06
C ALA A 5 4.94 12.00 -0.68
N PHE A 6 6.00 12.57 -0.10
CA PHE A 6 7.12 11.78 0.40
C PHE A 6 7.11 11.79 1.92
N HIS A 7 7.23 10.61 2.51
CA HIS A 7 7.37 10.47 3.96
C HIS A 7 8.79 10.00 4.24
N PHE A 8 9.63 10.91 4.72
CA PHE A 8 11.05 10.65 4.92
C PHE A 8 11.33 10.08 6.30
N ASN A 9 12.49 9.46 6.44
CA ASN A 9 13.00 8.96 7.72
C ASN A 9 12.08 7.94 8.37
N VAL A 10 11.47 7.10 7.54
CA VAL A 10 10.60 6.03 8.03
C VAL A 10 11.50 4.91 8.57
N PRO A 11 11.48 4.63 9.88
CA PRO A 11 12.40 3.64 10.45
C PRO A 11 12.05 2.21 10.06
N GLN A 12 10.78 1.88 9.96
CA GLN A 12 10.34 0.56 9.56
C GLN A 12 9.11 0.71 8.68
N PHE A 13 9.22 0.20 7.46
CA PHE A 13 8.17 0.40 6.45
C PHE A 13 6.86 -0.30 6.82
N VAL A 14 6.92 -1.56 7.24
CA VAL A 14 5.72 -2.35 7.44
C VAL A 14 4.84 -1.80 8.57
N PRO A 15 5.36 -1.53 9.78
CA PRO A 15 4.52 -0.93 10.82
C PRO A 15 4.00 0.46 10.45
N TYR A 16 4.84 1.25 9.76
CA TYR A 16 4.42 2.58 9.32
C TYR A 16 3.28 2.48 8.31
N ALA A 17 3.40 1.56 7.36
CA ALA A 17 2.36 1.33 6.36
C ALA A 17 1.05 0.92 7.02
N CYS A 18 1.10 0.06 8.04
CA CYS A 18 -0.11 -0.33 8.77
C CYS A 18 -0.84 0.89 9.33
N ARG A 19 -0.12 1.82 9.93
CA ARG A 19 -0.74 3.02 10.49
C ARG A 19 -1.33 3.91 9.41
N LEU A 20 -0.63 4.04 8.29
CA LEU A 20 -1.16 4.82 7.16
C LEU A 20 -2.42 4.18 6.59
N LEU A 21 -2.41 2.86 6.43
CA LEU A 21 -3.56 2.15 5.88
C LEU A 21 -4.77 2.26 6.81
N ARG A 22 -4.54 2.17 8.11
CA ARG A 22 -5.63 2.35 9.07
C ARG A 22 -6.23 3.75 8.96
N LYS A 23 -5.38 4.76 8.88
CA LYS A 23 -5.84 6.14 8.76
C LYS A 23 -6.58 6.36 7.45
N ALA A 24 -6.07 5.82 6.35
CA ALA A 24 -6.72 5.94 5.06
C ALA A 24 -8.09 5.27 5.07
N HIS A 25 -8.16 4.08 5.66
CA HIS A 25 -9.42 3.36 5.74
C HIS A 25 -10.45 4.15 6.55
N GLN A 26 -10.02 4.75 7.64
CA GLN A 26 -10.92 5.57 8.46
C GLN A 26 -11.46 6.78 7.71
N SER A 27 -10.69 7.29 6.76
CA SER A 27 -11.12 8.43 5.95
C SER A 27 -11.91 8.00 4.71
N GLY A 28 -12.04 6.69 4.48
CA GLY A 28 -12.77 6.17 3.34
C GLY A 28 -11.94 6.04 2.06
N ALA A 29 -10.64 6.21 2.14
CA ALA A 29 -9.78 6.12 0.97
C ALA A 29 -9.47 4.66 0.64
N LYS A 30 -9.27 4.40 -0.66
CA LYS A 30 -8.86 3.08 -1.14
C LYS A 30 -7.40 3.13 -1.53
N VAL A 31 -6.63 2.14 -1.11
CA VAL A 31 -5.18 2.15 -1.26
C VAL A 31 -4.69 0.89 -1.96
N THR A 32 -3.77 1.06 -2.91
CA THR A 32 -3.00 -0.04 -3.48
C THR A 32 -1.58 0.08 -2.94
N VAL A 33 -1.11 -0.97 -2.28
CA VAL A 33 0.24 -0.99 -1.70
C VAL A 33 1.15 -1.77 -2.63
N VAL A 34 2.27 -1.17 -3.01
CA VAL A 34 3.24 -1.81 -3.89
C VAL A 34 4.58 -1.93 -3.15
N ALA A 35 5.06 -3.15 -3.04
CA ALA A 35 6.35 -3.44 -2.40
C ALA A 35 6.80 -4.82 -2.87
N ASP A 36 7.97 -5.27 -2.41
CA ASP A 36 8.41 -6.62 -2.79
C ASP A 36 7.58 -7.67 -2.06
N PRO A 37 7.52 -8.91 -2.61
CA PRO A 37 6.65 -9.95 -2.05
C PRO A 37 6.93 -10.30 -0.60
N VAL A 38 8.18 -10.23 -0.15
CA VAL A 38 8.51 -10.54 1.24
C VAL A 38 7.88 -9.51 2.18
N GLN A 39 8.03 -8.24 1.85
CA GLN A 39 7.46 -7.17 2.67
C GLN A 39 5.94 -7.16 2.60
N LEU A 40 5.37 -7.49 1.45
CA LEU A 40 3.92 -7.61 1.34
C LEU A 40 3.39 -8.72 2.23
N SER A 41 4.10 -9.83 2.31
CA SER A 41 3.72 -10.94 3.19
C SER A 41 3.76 -10.53 4.65
N GLU A 42 4.80 -9.78 5.04
CA GLU A 42 4.91 -9.28 6.40
C GLU A 42 3.78 -8.29 6.72
N LEU A 43 3.46 -7.43 5.77
CA LEU A 43 2.38 -6.47 5.95
C LEU A 43 1.03 -7.16 6.08
N ASP A 44 0.78 -8.16 5.23
CA ASP A 44 -0.45 -8.93 5.29
C ASP A 44 -0.65 -9.56 6.67
N ALA A 45 0.40 -10.20 7.18
CA ALA A 45 0.33 -10.81 8.51
C ALA A 45 0.09 -9.78 9.60
N LEU A 46 0.76 -8.63 9.51
CA LEU A 46 0.61 -7.59 10.51
C LEU A 46 -0.79 -6.96 10.48
N LEU A 47 -1.35 -6.79 9.28
CA LEU A 47 -2.70 -6.24 9.15
C LEU A 47 -3.75 -7.12 9.82
N TRP A 48 -3.56 -8.44 9.80
CA TRP A 48 -4.47 -9.35 10.47
C TRP A 48 -4.41 -9.21 11.98
N THR A 49 -3.27 -8.77 12.54
CA THR A 49 -3.06 -8.73 13.98
C THR A 49 -2.88 -7.33 14.55
N PHE A 50 -2.88 -6.32 13.68
CA PHE A 50 -2.53 -4.96 14.07
C PHE A 50 -3.46 -4.41 15.16
N SER A 51 -4.74 -4.69 15.06
CA SER A 51 -5.70 -4.23 16.06
C SER A 51 -6.84 -5.23 16.16
N ASN A 52 -7.14 -5.66 17.37
CA ASN A 52 -8.27 -6.55 17.60
C ASN A 52 -9.61 -5.85 17.41
N ALA A 53 -9.62 -4.53 17.53
CA ALA A 53 -10.84 -3.74 17.42
C ALA A 53 -11.11 -3.24 16.00
N ASP A 54 -10.06 -3.07 15.21
CA ASP A 54 -10.17 -2.47 13.88
C ASP A 54 -9.70 -3.43 12.81
N PHE A 55 -10.63 -4.21 12.28
CA PHE A 55 -10.32 -5.06 11.15
C PHE A 55 -10.15 -4.18 9.91
N LEU A 56 -9.00 -4.31 9.23
CA LEU A 56 -8.73 -3.60 7.98
C LEU A 56 -8.95 -4.54 6.81
N PRO A 57 -10.05 -4.40 6.08
CA PRO A 57 -10.30 -5.26 4.92
C PRO A 57 -9.19 -5.08 3.88
N HIS A 58 -8.56 -6.19 3.52
CA HIS A 58 -7.47 -6.15 2.54
C HIS A 58 -7.35 -7.49 1.85
N CYS A 59 -6.68 -7.50 0.69
CA CYS A 59 -6.35 -8.73 0.01
C CYS A 59 -5.06 -8.55 -0.76
N THR A 60 -4.50 -9.67 -1.22
CA THR A 60 -3.32 -9.63 -2.08
C THR A 60 -3.73 -9.74 -3.53
N TRP A 61 -2.79 -9.48 -4.44
CA TRP A 61 -3.02 -9.55 -5.88
C TRP A 61 -3.40 -10.95 -6.33
N GLN A 62 -3.13 -11.95 -5.51
CA GLN A 62 -3.44 -13.34 -5.84
C GLN A 62 -4.88 -13.73 -5.50
N ALA A 63 -5.61 -12.84 -4.84
CA ALA A 63 -6.99 -13.12 -4.50
C ALA A 63 -7.88 -13.15 -5.74
N PRO A 64 -9.00 -13.88 -5.71
CA PRO A 64 -9.93 -13.88 -6.83
C PRO A 64 -10.43 -12.47 -7.14
N GLU A 65 -10.80 -12.26 -8.40
CA GLU A 65 -11.20 -10.92 -8.85
C GLU A 65 -12.35 -10.34 -8.02
N HIS A 66 -13.33 -11.14 -7.66
CA HIS A 66 -14.46 -10.62 -6.90
C HIS A 66 -14.04 -10.14 -5.49
N VAL A 67 -12.98 -10.72 -4.94
CA VAL A 67 -12.43 -10.28 -3.66
C VAL A 67 -11.66 -8.99 -3.85
N ARG A 68 -10.81 -8.93 -4.90
CA ARG A 68 -10.02 -7.72 -5.18
C ARG A 68 -10.91 -6.52 -5.44
N THR A 69 -12.02 -6.72 -6.14
CA THR A 69 -12.94 -5.64 -6.48
C THR A 69 -13.56 -5.02 -5.24
N ARG A 70 -13.77 -5.82 -4.20
CA ARG A 70 -14.44 -5.35 -2.98
C ARG A 70 -13.48 -4.83 -1.92
N SER A 71 -12.20 -5.15 -2.03
CA SER A 71 -11.23 -4.78 -1.00
C SER A 71 -10.76 -3.35 -1.17
N PRO A 72 -10.86 -2.53 -0.13
CA PRO A 72 -10.34 -1.16 -0.21
C PRO A 72 -8.82 -1.09 -0.17
N ILE A 73 -8.15 -2.16 0.28
CA ILE A 73 -6.70 -2.21 0.35
C ILE A 73 -6.22 -3.42 -0.45
N LEU A 74 -5.39 -3.17 -1.45
CA LEU A 74 -4.80 -4.23 -2.27
C LEU A 74 -3.29 -4.22 -2.08
N LEU A 75 -2.72 -5.39 -1.79
CA LEU A 75 -1.27 -5.56 -1.67
C LEU A 75 -0.76 -6.26 -2.93
N ALA A 76 0.16 -5.63 -3.66
CA ALA A 76 0.62 -6.18 -4.92
C ALA A 76 2.08 -5.78 -5.20
N PRO A 77 2.87 -6.66 -5.85
CA PRO A 77 4.18 -6.23 -6.35
C PRO A 77 3.99 -5.29 -7.55
N ALA A 78 5.07 -4.61 -7.93
CA ALA A 78 4.98 -3.59 -8.99
C ALA A 78 4.42 -4.15 -10.30
N ASP A 79 4.77 -5.39 -10.64
CA ASP A 79 4.32 -5.99 -11.89
C ASP A 79 2.86 -6.43 -11.86
N ALA A 80 2.22 -6.42 -10.68
CA ALA A 80 0.81 -6.75 -10.55
C ALA A 80 -0.04 -5.53 -10.16
N MET A 81 0.53 -4.34 -10.17
CA MET A 81 -0.18 -3.11 -9.80
C MET A 81 -1.40 -2.87 -10.69
N ALA A 82 -1.29 -3.25 -11.96
CA ALA A 82 -2.39 -3.06 -12.91
C ALA A 82 -3.62 -3.92 -12.57
N SER A 83 -3.47 -4.89 -11.68
CA SER A 83 -4.60 -5.71 -11.23
C SER A 83 -5.55 -4.95 -10.31
N SER A 84 -5.16 -3.77 -9.85
CA SER A 84 -6.00 -2.99 -8.96
C SER A 84 -7.24 -2.49 -9.66
N HIS A 85 -8.36 -2.58 -8.96
CA HIS A 85 -9.65 -2.09 -9.46
C HIS A 85 -9.93 -0.65 -9.01
N HIS A 86 -9.02 -0.06 -8.25
CA HIS A 86 -9.13 1.33 -7.85
C HIS A 86 -7.78 2.00 -7.99
N HIS A 87 -7.78 3.26 -8.38
CA HIS A 87 -6.56 4.02 -8.60
C HIS A 87 -6.63 5.33 -7.83
N GLU A 88 -7.00 5.25 -6.56
CA GLU A 88 -7.13 6.42 -5.71
C GLU A 88 -5.81 6.76 -5.05
N VAL A 89 -5.28 5.88 -4.21
CA VAL A 89 -4.02 6.12 -3.52
C VAL A 89 -3.07 4.95 -3.77
N LEU A 90 -1.84 5.27 -4.13
CA LEU A 90 -0.77 4.28 -4.28
C LEU A 90 0.24 4.51 -3.18
N LEU A 91 0.52 3.47 -2.40
CA LEU A 91 1.54 3.50 -1.35
C LEU A 91 2.70 2.62 -1.82
N HIS A 92 3.89 3.19 -1.87
CA HIS A 92 5.06 2.50 -2.43
C HIS A 92 6.30 2.73 -1.58
N TRP A 93 7.15 1.72 -1.51
CA TRP A 93 8.49 1.85 -0.91
C TRP A 93 9.39 0.75 -1.45
N GLY A 94 10.68 0.84 -1.09
CA GLY A 94 11.65 -0.20 -1.40
C GLY A 94 12.29 -0.10 -2.74
N GLY A 95 12.07 0.96 -3.48
CA GLY A 95 12.71 1.20 -4.75
C GLY A 95 13.19 2.63 -4.86
N GLU A 96 14.00 2.90 -5.87
CA GLU A 96 14.47 4.26 -6.10
C GLU A 96 13.44 5.08 -6.82
N MET A 97 12.56 4.44 -7.57
CA MET A 97 11.55 5.12 -8.36
C MET A 97 10.20 4.46 -8.18
N PRO A 98 9.11 5.23 -8.25
CA PRO A 98 7.79 4.65 -8.22
C PRO A 98 7.59 3.70 -9.40
N PRO A 99 6.70 2.72 -9.29
CA PRO A 99 6.43 1.80 -10.39
C PRO A 99 5.84 2.54 -11.59
N GLY A 100 6.14 2.05 -12.77
CA GLY A 100 5.57 2.61 -13.98
C GLY A 100 4.05 2.52 -13.93
N GLY A 101 3.37 3.59 -14.33
CA GLY A 101 1.92 3.64 -14.28
C GLY A 101 1.36 4.30 -13.03
N PHE A 102 2.22 4.79 -12.14
CA PHE A 102 1.74 5.44 -10.93
C PHE A 102 0.89 6.67 -11.24
N GLU A 103 1.07 7.26 -12.43
CA GLU A 103 0.33 8.42 -12.85
C GLU A 103 -1.17 8.14 -13.01
N SER A 104 -1.56 6.88 -13.08
CA SER A 104 -2.98 6.54 -13.15
C SER A 104 -3.68 6.69 -11.80
N PHE A 105 -2.92 6.86 -10.71
CA PHE A 105 -3.49 7.06 -9.39
C PHE A 105 -3.66 8.54 -9.10
N SER A 106 -4.64 8.87 -8.27
CA SER A 106 -4.87 10.25 -7.89
C SER A 106 -3.78 10.76 -6.95
N ARG A 107 -3.22 9.87 -6.14
CA ARG A 107 -2.20 10.23 -5.17
C ARG A 107 -1.18 9.13 -5.01
N LEU A 108 0.08 9.52 -4.89
CA LEU A 108 1.18 8.61 -4.59
C LEU A 108 1.78 8.99 -3.24
N ILE A 109 1.91 8.02 -2.34
CA ILE A 109 2.64 8.22 -1.10
C ILE A 109 3.89 7.34 -1.18
N GLU A 110 5.06 7.97 -1.16
CA GLU A 110 6.32 7.27 -1.25
C GLU A 110 7.00 7.27 0.12
N LEU A 111 7.27 6.08 0.66
CA LEU A 111 7.97 5.95 1.95
C LEU A 111 9.45 5.86 1.70
N VAL A 112 10.19 6.75 2.34
CA VAL A 112 11.64 6.81 2.23
C VAL A 112 12.24 6.47 3.59
N GLY A 113 13.13 5.48 3.61
CA GLY A 113 13.72 5.02 4.84
C GLY A 113 14.71 6.03 5.43
N LEU A 114 15.31 5.63 6.54
CA LEU A 114 16.36 6.44 7.15
C LEU A 114 17.52 6.53 6.17
N ASP A 115 18.05 7.74 6.04
CA ASP A 115 19.18 7.97 5.15
C ASP A 115 20.45 7.43 5.79
N GLU A 116 21.04 6.45 5.13
CA GLU A 116 22.26 5.84 5.63
C GLU A 116 23.52 6.47 5.07
N GLY A 117 23.37 7.48 4.28
CA GLY A 117 24.54 8.17 3.78
C GLY A 117 24.63 8.30 2.33
#